data_9e63f5ca2eeeb14120060e74033889e4
#
_entry.id   9e63f5ca2eeeb14120060e74033889e4
#
_cell.length_a   1.000
_cell.length_b   1.000
_cell.length_c   1.000
_cell.angle_alpha   90.00
_cell.angle_beta   90.00
_cell.angle_gamma   90.00
#
_symmetry.space_group_name_H-M   'P 1'
#
loop_
_entity.id
_entity.type
_entity.pdbx_description
1 polymer ?
#
loop_
_entity_poly.entity_id
_entity_poly.type
_entity_poly.pdbx_seq_one_letter_code
_entity_poly.pdbx_strand_id
1 'polypeptide(L)'
;MAALIPGHPTPIAPNAWRVLGRNPGMMTGPGTNSYLVGDRALTVIDPGPVDHEHTQALLHAAEKIGRPIEQILVTHTHRDHSPGARELAEASAARLLGPDVPDDGLQDETWAPERRLRHGERVDCGGTELEVIATPGHVGNHLCYLMVDQNLLFTGD
;
A
#
# COMPACT_ATOMS: atom_id res chain seq x y z
N MET A 1 -21.36 12.62 3.73
CA MET A 1 -20.11 11.87 3.41
C MET A 1 -20.32 11.19 2.06
N ALA A 2 -19.38 11.34 1.13
CA ALA A 2 -19.45 10.58 -0.12
C ALA A 2 -19.31 9.07 0.21
N ALA A 3 -20.15 8.25 -0.44
CA ALA A 3 -20.07 6.80 -0.27
C ALA A 3 -18.70 6.29 -0.75
N LEU A 4 -18.09 5.38 0.03
CA LEU A 4 -16.87 4.69 -0.38
C LEU A 4 -17.24 3.69 -1.46
N ILE A 5 -16.77 3.91 -2.68
CA ILE A 5 -17.02 3.00 -3.80
C ILE A 5 -15.75 2.18 -4.03
N PRO A 6 -15.78 0.85 -3.85
CA PRO A 6 -14.63 0.00 -4.12
C PRO A 6 -14.05 0.21 -5.53
N GLY A 7 -12.73 0.22 -5.64
CA GLY A 7 -12.03 0.40 -6.90
C GLY A 7 -11.95 1.85 -7.42
N HIS A 8 -12.57 2.83 -6.75
CA HIS A 8 -12.51 4.22 -7.19
C HIS A 8 -11.48 5.02 -6.40
N PRO A 9 -10.55 5.73 -7.08
CA PRO A 9 -9.60 6.59 -6.39
C PRO A 9 -10.32 7.80 -5.78
N THR A 10 -10.17 7.96 -4.47
CA THR A 10 -10.72 9.09 -3.70
C THR A 10 -9.56 9.92 -3.19
N PRO A 11 -9.41 11.20 -3.58
CA PRO A 11 -8.38 12.07 -3.03
C PRO A 11 -8.56 12.23 -1.52
N ILE A 12 -7.45 12.12 -0.77
CA ILE A 12 -7.42 12.29 0.69
C ILE A 12 -6.51 13.44 1.14
N ALA A 13 -5.49 13.73 0.32
CA ALA A 13 -4.58 14.87 0.47
C ALA A 13 -3.95 15.19 -0.89
N PRO A 14 -3.22 16.31 -1.05
CA PRO A 14 -2.40 16.55 -2.23
C PRO A 14 -1.45 15.37 -2.47
N ASN A 15 -1.46 14.84 -3.69
CA ASN A 15 -0.64 13.69 -4.10
C ASN A 15 -0.90 12.39 -3.31
N ALA A 16 -2.09 12.23 -2.73
CA ALA A 16 -2.50 11.02 -2.04
C ALA A 16 -3.97 10.67 -2.32
N TRP A 17 -4.22 9.44 -2.72
CA TRP A 17 -5.54 8.87 -3.02
C TRP A 17 -5.72 7.55 -2.31
N ARG A 18 -6.96 7.26 -1.92
CA ARG A 18 -7.39 5.98 -1.39
C ARG A 18 -8.19 5.22 -2.43
N VAL A 19 -7.93 3.92 -2.56
CA VAL A 19 -8.72 2.97 -3.34
C VAL A 19 -9.17 1.87 -2.40
N LEU A 20 -10.48 1.73 -2.19
CA LEU A 20 -11.06 0.70 -1.34
C LEU A 20 -11.06 -0.65 -2.05
N GLY A 21 -10.56 -1.69 -1.39
CA GLY A 21 -10.63 -3.08 -1.85
C GLY A 21 -12.05 -3.65 -1.82
N ARG A 22 -12.26 -4.77 -2.50
CA ARG A 22 -13.54 -5.48 -2.62
C ARG A 22 -13.66 -6.68 -1.67
N ASN A 23 -12.98 -6.60 -0.55
CA ASN A 23 -12.89 -7.68 0.45
C ASN A 23 -13.56 -7.28 1.78
N PRO A 24 -14.86 -6.92 1.81
CA PRO A 24 -15.54 -6.58 3.05
C PRO A 24 -15.62 -7.78 3.96
N GLY A 25 -15.43 -7.57 5.27
CA GLY A 25 -15.46 -8.63 6.26
C GLY A 25 -15.36 -8.13 7.68
N MET A 26 -15.46 -9.05 8.64
CA MET A 26 -15.35 -8.72 10.07
C MET A 26 -13.99 -8.09 10.42
N MET A 27 -12.92 -8.54 9.76
CA MET A 27 -11.55 -8.08 10.00
C MET A 27 -11.15 -6.90 9.10
N THR A 28 -11.83 -6.73 7.97
CA THR A 28 -11.49 -5.72 6.95
C THR A 28 -12.52 -4.58 6.87
N GLY A 29 -13.61 -4.67 7.65
CA GLY A 29 -14.68 -3.68 7.57
C GLY A 29 -15.26 -3.58 6.17
N PRO A 30 -15.26 -2.39 5.53
CA PRO A 30 -15.74 -2.22 4.17
C PRO A 30 -14.78 -2.74 3.10
N GLY A 31 -13.57 -3.11 3.47
CA GLY A 31 -12.48 -3.59 2.62
C GLY A 31 -11.15 -2.95 2.99
N THR A 32 -10.05 -3.55 2.55
CA THR A 32 -8.70 -3.01 2.73
C THR A 32 -8.57 -1.66 2.02
N ASN A 33 -7.93 -0.70 2.69
CA ASN A 33 -7.61 0.57 2.07
C ASN A 33 -6.23 0.46 1.41
N SER A 34 -6.19 0.49 0.09
CA SER A 34 -4.97 0.72 -0.67
C SER A 34 -4.80 2.22 -0.92
N TYR A 35 -3.55 2.69 -0.93
CA TYR A 35 -3.27 4.10 -1.19
C TYR A 35 -2.33 4.27 -2.37
N LEU A 36 -2.52 5.35 -3.12
CA LEU A 36 -1.64 5.79 -4.19
C LEU A 36 -1.02 7.11 -3.74
N VAL A 37 0.29 7.18 -3.65
CA VAL A 37 1.02 8.35 -3.14
C VAL A 37 2.14 8.74 -4.10
N GLY A 38 2.27 10.01 -4.41
CA GLY A 38 3.38 10.52 -5.21
C GLY A 38 3.00 11.65 -6.16
N ASP A 39 3.98 12.48 -6.50
CA ASP A 39 3.79 13.67 -7.36
C ASP A 39 4.09 13.38 -8.85
N ARG A 40 5.22 12.75 -9.17
CA ARG A 40 5.65 12.42 -10.55
C ARG A 40 5.40 10.97 -10.92
N ALA A 41 5.54 10.09 -9.96
CA ALA A 41 5.25 8.67 -10.04
C ALA A 41 4.51 8.25 -8.78
N LEU A 42 3.85 7.11 -8.79
CA LEU A 42 3.05 6.60 -7.69
C LEU A 42 3.72 5.45 -6.97
N THR A 43 3.59 5.47 -5.67
CA THR A 43 3.81 4.35 -4.77
C THR A 43 2.45 3.84 -4.31
N VAL A 44 2.19 2.55 -4.45
CA VAL A 44 1.03 1.90 -3.86
C VAL A 44 1.36 1.42 -2.46
N ILE A 45 0.53 1.71 -1.48
CA ILE A 45 0.63 1.19 -0.11
C ILE A 45 -0.51 0.21 0.11
N ASP A 46 -0.19 -1.00 0.59
CA ASP A 46 -1.12 -2.10 0.87
C ASP A 46 -2.01 -2.45 -0.34
N PRO A 47 -1.47 -3.14 -1.34
CA PRO A 47 -2.22 -3.52 -2.55
C PRO A 47 -3.35 -4.52 -2.30
N GLY A 48 -3.50 -5.01 -1.07
CA GLY A 48 -4.60 -5.87 -0.66
C GLY A 48 -4.36 -7.37 -0.90
N PRO A 49 -5.43 -8.18 -0.80
CA PRO A 49 -5.36 -9.62 -1.06
C PRO A 49 -5.14 -9.90 -2.55
N VAL A 50 -4.99 -11.18 -2.90
CA VAL A 50 -5.04 -11.61 -4.31
C VAL A 50 -6.44 -11.35 -4.85
N ASP A 51 -6.59 -10.28 -5.60
CA ASP A 51 -7.83 -9.85 -6.24
C ASP A 51 -7.50 -9.14 -7.55
N HIS A 52 -7.72 -9.84 -8.67
CA HIS A 52 -7.44 -9.30 -10.01
C HIS A 52 -8.22 -8.01 -10.30
N GLU A 53 -9.47 -7.93 -9.88
CA GLU A 53 -10.29 -6.72 -10.11
C GLU A 53 -9.74 -5.51 -9.31
N HIS A 54 -9.22 -5.75 -8.10
CA HIS A 54 -8.60 -4.69 -7.31
C HIS A 54 -7.25 -4.26 -7.92
N THR A 55 -6.44 -5.21 -8.38
CA THR A 55 -5.20 -4.91 -9.13
C THR A 55 -5.51 -4.04 -10.35
N GLN A 56 -6.51 -4.41 -11.16
CA GLN A 56 -6.92 -3.60 -12.32
C GLN A 56 -7.45 -2.21 -11.91
N ALA A 57 -8.16 -2.12 -10.78
CA ALA A 57 -8.62 -0.83 -10.27
C ALA A 57 -7.46 0.09 -9.86
N LEU A 58 -6.39 -0.44 -9.26
CA LEU A 58 -5.19 0.32 -8.92
C LEU A 58 -4.46 0.82 -10.18
N LEU A 59 -4.28 -0.04 -11.18
CA LEU A 59 -3.68 0.33 -12.47
C LEU A 59 -4.50 1.41 -13.17
N HIS A 60 -5.81 1.25 -13.25
CA HIS A 60 -6.72 2.23 -13.85
C HIS A 60 -6.75 3.56 -13.07
N ALA A 61 -6.66 3.51 -11.75
CA ALA A 61 -6.53 4.70 -10.94
C ALA A 61 -5.25 5.48 -11.26
N ALA A 62 -4.13 4.77 -11.43
CA ALA A 62 -2.86 5.37 -11.83
C ALA A 62 -2.94 6.03 -13.22
N GLU A 63 -3.58 5.37 -14.18
CA GLU A 63 -3.84 5.94 -15.52
C GLU A 63 -4.68 7.23 -15.43
N LYS A 64 -5.75 7.24 -14.64
CA LYS A 64 -6.60 8.43 -14.44
C LYS A 64 -5.85 9.59 -13.78
N ILE A 65 -4.95 9.28 -12.84
CA ILE A 65 -4.09 10.26 -12.19
C ILE A 65 -3.00 10.75 -13.18
N GLY A 66 -2.68 9.95 -14.19
CA GLY A 66 -1.68 10.26 -15.21
C GLY A 66 -0.25 10.07 -14.74
N ARG A 67 0.00 9.11 -13.82
CA ARG A 67 1.31 8.83 -13.24
C ARG A 67 1.57 7.33 -13.20
N PRO A 68 2.81 6.85 -13.54
CA PRO A 68 3.14 5.42 -13.46
C PRO A 68 3.26 4.95 -12.02
N ILE A 69 2.95 3.69 -11.76
CA ILE A 69 3.27 3.02 -10.49
C ILE A 69 4.70 2.51 -10.58
N GLU A 70 5.59 3.01 -9.71
CA GLU A 70 7.00 2.62 -9.69
C GLU A 70 7.40 1.84 -8.44
N GLN A 71 6.61 1.93 -7.37
CA GLN A 71 6.91 1.27 -6.10
C GLN A 71 5.64 0.72 -5.46
N ILE A 72 5.81 -0.34 -4.68
CA ILE A 72 4.78 -0.93 -3.85
C ILE A 72 5.36 -1.10 -2.46
N LEU A 73 4.65 -0.55 -1.47
CA LEU A 73 4.94 -0.67 -0.05
C LEU A 73 3.84 -1.50 0.63
N VAL A 74 4.18 -2.23 1.67
CA VAL A 74 3.18 -2.82 2.56
C VAL A 74 3.44 -2.41 4.00
N THR A 75 2.39 -2.22 4.78
CA THR A 75 2.50 -1.95 6.21
C THR A 75 2.92 -3.20 6.97
N HIS A 76 2.39 -4.35 6.58
CA HIS A 76 2.70 -5.65 7.14
C HIS A 76 2.28 -6.78 6.18
N THR A 77 2.54 -8.02 6.56
CA THR A 77 2.43 -9.16 5.66
C THR A 77 1.21 -10.07 5.92
N HIS A 78 0.13 -9.54 6.46
CA HIS A 78 -1.13 -10.27 6.53
C HIS A 78 -1.79 -10.40 5.15
N ARG A 79 -2.65 -11.41 5.02
CA ARG A 79 -3.21 -11.85 3.73
C ARG A 79 -4.16 -10.85 3.06
N ASP A 80 -4.62 -9.85 3.78
CA ASP A 80 -5.47 -8.77 3.27
C ASP A 80 -4.70 -7.50 2.92
N HIS A 81 -3.36 -7.46 3.12
CA HIS A 81 -2.51 -6.31 2.82
C HIS A 81 -1.47 -6.54 1.72
N SER A 82 -0.73 -7.65 1.75
CA SER A 82 0.46 -7.82 0.90
C SER A 82 0.29 -8.69 -0.34
N PRO A 83 -0.56 -9.72 -0.41
CA PRO A 83 -0.53 -10.70 -1.52
C PRO A 83 -0.78 -10.12 -2.91
N GLY A 84 -1.57 -9.05 -3.02
CA GLY A 84 -1.81 -8.34 -4.28
C GLY A 84 -0.56 -7.67 -4.87
N ALA A 85 0.49 -7.51 -4.07
CA ALA A 85 1.74 -6.86 -4.50
C ALA A 85 2.40 -7.58 -5.67
N ARG A 86 2.36 -8.90 -5.70
CA ARG A 86 3.01 -9.69 -6.75
C ARG A 86 2.38 -9.42 -8.12
N GLU A 87 1.07 -9.56 -8.24
CA GLU A 87 0.37 -9.32 -9.50
C GLU A 87 0.53 -7.87 -9.96
N LEU A 88 0.41 -6.92 -9.02
CA LEU A 88 0.59 -5.50 -9.33
C LEU A 88 2.01 -5.18 -9.81
N ALA A 89 3.03 -5.77 -9.19
CA ALA A 89 4.43 -5.60 -9.60
C ALA A 89 4.69 -6.20 -10.99
N GLU A 90 4.14 -7.39 -11.28
CA GLU A 90 4.24 -8.02 -12.60
C GLU A 90 3.59 -7.14 -13.70
N ALA A 91 2.48 -6.49 -13.40
CA ALA A 91 1.76 -5.64 -14.34
C ALA A 91 2.38 -4.25 -14.55
N SER A 92 3.00 -3.67 -13.50
CA SER A 92 3.53 -2.30 -13.53
C SER A 92 5.05 -2.21 -13.62
N ALA A 93 5.77 -3.32 -13.43
CA ALA A 93 7.22 -3.38 -13.21
C ALA A 93 7.67 -2.57 -11.96
N ALA A 94 6.78 -2.37 -11.00
CA ALA A 94 7.05 -1.64 -9.78
C ALA A 94 7.93 -2.45 -8.82
N ARG A 95 8.78 -1.76 -8.08
CA ARG A 95 9.67 -2.35 -7.09
C ARG A 95 8.93 -2.59 -5.77
N LEU A 96 9.24 -3.70 -5.10
CA LEU A 96 8.69 -4.06 -3.81
C LEU A 96 9.60 -3.58 -2.68
N LEU A 97 9.08 -2.75 -1.79
CA LEU A 97 9.78 -2.26 -0.61
C LEU A 97 8.90 -2.45 0.64
N GLY A 98 9.48 -2.84 1.76
CA GLY A 98 8.68 -2.99 2.98
C GLY A 98 9.35 -3.82 4.06
N PRO A 99 8.57 -4.35 5.01
CA PRO A 99 9.10 -5.12 6.14
C PRO A 99 9.63 -6.49 5.73
N ASP A 100 10.44 -7.08 6.60
CA ASP A 100 10.73 -8.50 6.56
C ASP A 100 9.48 -9.34 6.87
N VAL A 101 9.47 -10.59 6.40
CA VAL A 101 8.43 -11.56 6.76
C VAL A 101 8.81 -12.26 8.06
N PRO A 102 7.99 -12.22 9.12
CA PRO A 102 8.21 -13.02 10.31
C PRO A 102 8.06 -14.52 10.01
N ASP A 103 8.90 -15.34 10.65
CA ASP A 103 8.84 -16.80 10.56
C ASP A 103 7.86 -17.36 11.62
N ASP A 104 6.59 -17.02 11.49
CA ASP A 104 5.51 -17.46 12.40
C ASP A 104 4.46 -18.35 11.70
N GLY A 105 4.62 -18.62 10.39
CA GLY A 105 3.71 -19.43 9.59
C GLY A 105 2.33 -18.80 9.32
N LEU A 106 2.12 -17.52 9.69
CA LEU A 106 0.85 -16.81 9.55
C LEU A 106 0.86 -15.75 8.44
N GLN A 107 2.04 -15.47 7.91
CA GLN A 107 2.28 -14.39 6.97
C GLN A 107 2.04 -14.80 5.51
N ASP A 108 2.01 -13.79 4.65
CA ASP A 108 2.06 -13.97 3.20
C ASP A 108 3.46 -14.44 2.76
N GLU A 109 3.56 -15.69 2.36
CA GLU A 109 4.81 -16.30 1.89
C GLU A 109 5.22 -15.80 0.49
N THR A 110 4.35 -15.09 -0.22
CA THR A 110 4.62 -14.55 -1.56
C THR A 110 5.31 -13.17 -1.52
N TRP A 111 5.32 -12.51 -0.34
CA TRP A 111 5.96 -11.22 -0.16
C TRP A 111 7.48 -11.35 -0.15
N ALA A 112 8.12 -10.73 -1.12
CA ALA A 112 9.58 -10.74 -1.29
C ALA A 112 10.08 -9.34 -1.66
N PRO A 113 10.35 -8.46 -0.67
CA PRO A 113 10.77 -7.09 -0.95
C PRO A 113 12.20 -7.06 -1.52
N GLU A 114 12.41 -6.25 -2.55
CA GLU A 114 13.74 -5.96 -3.09
C GLU A 114 14.56 -5.10 -2.11
N ARG A 115 13.87 -4.25 -1.35
CA ARG A 115 14.47 -3.44 -0.28
C ARG A 115 13.67 -3.56 1.00
N ARG A 116 14.34 -3.95 2.06
CA ARG A 116 13.79 -3.97 3.42
C ARG A 116 13.84 -2.59 4.01
N LEU A 117 12.71 -2.14 4.55
CA LEU A 117 12.57 -0.83 5.19
C LEU A 117 12.66 -0.94 6.70
N ARG A 118 13.28 0.06 7.34
CA ARG A 118 13.49 0.14 8.78
C ARG A 118 13.00 1.46 9.35
N HIS A 119 12.72 1.48 10.65
CA HIS A 119 12.34 2.68 11.37
C HIS A 119 13.31 3.83 11.13
N GLY A 120 12.76 5.01 10.86
CA GLY A 120 13.50 6.25 10.62
C GLY A 120 14.04 6.41 9.19
N GLU A 121 13.91 5.38 8.32
CA GLU A 121 14.26 5.55 6.91
C GLU A 121 13.27 6.45 6.19
N ARG A 122 13.74 7.07 5.11
CA ARG A 122 12.92 7.86 4.20
C ARG A 122 12.88 7.25 2.82
N VAL A 123 11.70 7.24 2.23
CA VAL A 123 11.43 6.69 0.90
C VAL A 123 10.92 7.80 0.01
N ASP A 124 11.61 8.08 -1.09
CA ASP A 124 11.08 8.96 -2.15
C ASP A 124 10.01 8.19 -2.95
N CYS A 125 8.81 8.70 -2.91
CA CYS A 125 7.64 8.19 -3.61
C CYS A 125 7.30 9.11 -4.79
N GLY A 126 8.20 9.18 -5.78
CA GLY A 126 8.00 10.00 -6.96
C GLY A 126 7.89 11.50 -6.66
N GLY A 127 8.77 12.03 -5.81
CA GLY A 127 8.80 13.43 -5.41
C GLY A 127 7.99 13.74 -4.15
N THR A 128 7.37 12.75 -3.54
CA THR A 128 6.75 12.81 -2.22
C THR A 128 7.55 11.92 -1.28
N GLU A 129 7.94 12.40 -0.12
CA GLU A 129 8.74 11.65 0.84
C GLU A 129 7.87 11.03 1.93
N LEU A 130 8.08 9.75 2.20
CA LEU A 130 7.50 9.03 3.34
C LEU A 130 8.57 8.66 4.35
N GLU A 131 8.32 8.92 5.63
CA GLU A 131 9.13 8.44 6.74
C GLU A 131 8.57 7.11 7.25
N VAL A 132 9.43 6.12 7.44
CA VAL A 132 9.10 4.78 7.92
C VAL A 132 9.09 4.76 9.44
N ILE A 133 7.99 4.34 10.05
CA ILE A 133 7.83 4.24 11.50
C ILE A 133 7.50 2.80 11.86
N ALA A 134 8.42 2.11 12.54
CA ALA A 134 8.13 0.76 13.04
C ALA A 134 7.14 0.81 14.21
N THR A 135 6.07 0.07 14.09
CA THR A 135 4.96 0.01 15.05
C THR A 135 4.59 -1.45 15.35
N PRO A 136 5.53 -2.25 15.90
CA PRO A 136 5.23 -3.63 16.25
C PRO A 136 4.12 -3.70 17.32
N GLY A 137 3.15 -4.57 17.13
CA GLY A 137 1.99 -4.73 18.02
C GLY A 137 1.00 -5.69 17.41
N HIS A 138 0.20 -5.24 16.46
CA HIS A 138 -0.72 -6.08 15.68
C HIS A 138 0.00 -7.29 15.07
N VAL A 139 1.18 -7.05 14.48
CA VAL A 139 2.16 -8.04 14.07
C VAL A 139 3.57 -7.51 14.24
N GLY A 140 4.57 -8.39 14.38
CA GLY A 140 5.94 -8.00 14.72
C GLY A 140 6.66 -7.16 13.66
N ASN A 141 6.25 -7.26 12.39
CA ASN A 141 6.87 -6.56 11.27
C ASN A 141 6.12 -5.29 10.83
N HIS A 142 5.15 -4.82 11.61
CA HIS A 142 4.29 -3.71 11.24
C HIS A 142 5.05 -2.38 11.08
N LEU A 143 4.80 -1.69 9.96
CA LEU A 143 5.32 -0.37 9.63
C LEU A 143 4.16 0.59 9.35
N CYS A 144 4.25 1.81 9.86
CA CYS A 144 3.47 2.94 9.39
C CYS A 144 4.32 3.81 8.46
N TYR A 145 3.68 4.57 7.58
CA TYR A 145 4.34 5.49 6.66
C TYR A 145 3.79 6.90 6.86
N LEU A 146 4.65 7.85 7.24
CA LEU A 146 4.29 9.24 7.46
C LEU A 146 4.66 10.09 6.25
N MET A 147 3.67 10.65 5.58
CA MET A 147 3.83 11.72 4.59
C MET A 147 3.99 13.04 5.34
N VAL A 148 5.23 13.45 5.56
CA VAL A 148 5.60 14.54 6.49
C VAL A 148 4.97 15.88 6.07
N ASP A 149 5.04 16.20 4.77
CA ASP A 149 4.55 17.48 4.23
C ASP A 149 3.04 17.68 4.41
N GLN A 150 2.28 16.59 4.57
CA GLN A 150 0.82 16.62 4.69
C GLN A 150 0.33 16.24 6.09
N ASN A 151 1.24 15.88 7.02
CA ASN A 151 0.88 15.28 8.32
C ASN A 151 -0.10 14.10 8.18
N LEU A 152 0.09 13.29 7.14
CA LEU A 152 -0.77 12.15 6.82
C LEU A 152 -0.03 10.85 7.15
N LEU A 153 -0.61 10.05 8.05
CA LEU A 153 -0.05 8.77 8.48
C LEU A 153 -0.87 7.62 7.91
N PHE A 154 -0.20 6.73 7.19
CA PHE A 154 -0.76 5.46 6.73
C PHE A 154 -0.45 4.40 7.79
N THR A 155 -1.48 3.98 8.53
CA THR A 155 -1.31 3.20 9.76
C THR A 155 -1.41 1.69 9.56
N GLY A 156 -1.93 1.21 8.43
CA GLY A 156 -2.31 -0.19 8.32
C GLY A 156 -3.38 -0.53 9.38
N ASP A 157 -3.12 -1.54 10.18
CA ASP A 157 -4.02 -2.07 11.22
C ASP A 157 -3.62 -1.67 12.64
#